data_db4c28707d7a0025b4a5045930f2e365
#
_entry.id   db4c28707d7a0025b4a5045930f2e365
#
_cell.length_a   1.000
_cell.length_b   1.000
_cell.length_c   1.000
_cell.angle_alpha   90.00
_cell.angle_beta   90.00
_cell.angle_gamma   90.00
#
_symmetry.space_group_name_H-M   'P 1'
#
loop_
_entity.id
_entity.type
_entity.pdbx_description
1 polymer ?
#
loop_
_entity_poly.entity_id
_entity_poly.type
_entity_poly.pdbx_seq_one_letter_code
_entity_poly.pdbx_strand_id
1 'polypeptide(L)'
;MTQTIKNAVVIGATGLVGKALVKQLDQLAQCEKITAVVRQEDIELKQRSKVEQLVLDDFLLLNDQDVHGFSHAFSCLGSTQKKAGSKEKFYAIDFEINAHFADLFETTDTHLILVSAMGANANSKIFYNRVKGELENYLQSLGLARISIIRPSLLLGERNEQRTFEDLGQKVFQKLSHFIPNTFKYKPVTAEQVAHTMVEIAQTQTDKFEIYDNLRIQNSK
;
A
#
# COMPACT_ATOMS: atom_id res chain seq x y z
N MET A 1 23.18 0.07 6.35
CA MET A 1 23.39 -0.69 5.10
C MET A 1 22.10 -0.61 4.31
N THR A 2 22.16 -0.32 3.01
CA THR A 2 20.98 -0.28 2.15
C THR A 2 20.48 -1.71 1.93
N GLN A 3 19.19 -1.95 2.14
CA GLN A 3 18.59 -3.26 1.88
C GLN A 3 18.24 -3.40 0.41
N THR A 4 18.44 -4.58 -0.13
CA THR A 4 18.14 -4.84 -1.54
C THR A 4 16.75 -5.45 -1.68
N ILE A 5 15.87 -4.80 -2.45
CA ILE A 5 14.60 -5.39 -2.87
C ILE A 5 14.90 -6.38 -3.99
N LYS A 6 15.16 -7.64 -3.63
CA LYS A 6 15.51 -8.67 -4.61
C LYS A 6 14.25 -9.24 -5.28
N ASN A 7 13.26 -9.56 -4.47
CA ASN A 7 11.97 -10.06 -4.91
C ASN A 7 10.87 -9.48 -4.01
N ALA A 8 9.72 -9.22 -4.58
CA ALA A 8 8.61 -8.57 -3.91
C ALA A 8 7.28 -9.28 -4.19
N VAL A 9 6.43 -9.38 -3.18
CA VAL A 9 5.02 -9.74 -3.34
C VAL A 9 4.15 -8.52 -3.05
N VAL A 10 3.13 -8.29 -3.88
CA VAL A 10 2.28 -7.09 -3.81
C VAL A 10 0.81 -7.50 -3.83
N ILE A 11 0.06 -7.17 -2.76
CA ILE A 11 -1.40 -7.19 -2.79
C ILE A 11 -1.94 -5.78 -3.09
N GLY A 12 -3.09 -5.71 -3.81
CA GLY A 12 -3.63 -4.43 -4.27
C GLY A 12 -2.85 -3.83 -5.45
N ALA A 13 -2.11 -4.65 -6.20
CA ALA A 13 -1.26 -4.26 -7.34
C ALA A 13 -2.01 -3.54 -8.47
N THR A 14 -3.31 -3.77 -8.63
CA THR A 14 -4.18 -3.12 -9.64
C THR A 14 -4.76 -1.79 -9.18
N GLY A 15 -4.58 -1.43 -7.90
CA GLY A 15 -4.99 -0.14 -7.36
C GLY A 15 -4.06 1.00 -7.77
N LEU A 16 -4.46 2.24 -7.44
CA LEU A 16 -3.73 3.44 -7.82
C LEU A 16 -2.26 3.43 -7.33
N VAL A 17 -2.05 3.18 -6.04
CA VAL A 17 -0.70 3.11 -5.45
C VAL A 17 0.02 1.83 -5.91
N GLY A 18 -0.69 0.69 -5.96
CA GLY A 18 -0.10 -0.59 -6.34
C GLY A 18 0.46 -0.59 -7.76
N LYS A 19 -0.24 0.00 -8.74
CA LYS A 19 0.26 0.16 -10.12
C LYS A 19 1.52 1.02 -10.17
N ALA A 20 1.53 2.15 -9.45
CA ALA A 20 2.69 3.03 -9.36
C ALA A 20 3.89 2.31 -8.70
N LEU A 21 3.63 1.53 -7.63
CA LEU A 21 4.65 0.75 -6.94
C LEU A 21 5.25 -0.34 -7.84
N VAL A 22 4.40 -1.16 -8.47
CA VAL A 22 4.87 -2.22 -9.40
C VAL A 22 5.70 -1.63 -10.53
N LYS A 23 5.28 -0.48 -11.08
CA LYS A 23 6.06 0.23 -12.11
C LYS A 23 7.46 0.61 -11.61
N GLN A 24 7.59 1.13 -10.40
CA GLN A 24 8.88 1.52 -9.84
C GLN A 24 9.74 0.30 -9.48
N LEU A 25 9.17 -0.75 -8.90
CA LEU A 25 9.89 -2.00 -8.61
C LEU A 25 10.42 -2.66 -9.90
N ASP A 26 9.63 -2.67 -10.98
CA ASP A 26 10.03 -3.20 -12.28
C ASP A 26 11.24 -2.47 -12.89
N GLN A 27 11.40 -1.18 -12.57
CA GLN A 27 12.52 -0.34 -13.00
C GLN A 27 13.80 -0.51 -12.15
N LEU A 28 13.69 -1.10 -10.94
CA LEU A 28 14.86 -1.32 -10.09
C LEU A 28 15.75 -2.42 -10.67
N ALA A 29 17.02 -2.13 -10.93
CA ALA A 29 17.96 -3.11 -11.48
C ALA A 29 18.12 -4.35 -10.60
N GLN A 30 18.12 -4.15 -9.27
CA GLN A 30 18.28 -5.21 -8.28
C GLN A 30 17.01 -6.03 -8.02
N CYS A 31 15.83 -5.57 -8.44
CA CYS A 31 14.60 -6.32 -8.32
C CYS A 31 14.51 -7.34 -9.47
N GLU A 32 14.49 -8.61 -9.13
CA GLU A 32 14.49 -9.71 -10.10
C GLU A 32 13.08 -10.22 -10.40
N LYS A 33 12.20 -10.20 -9.38
CA LYS A 33 10.85 -10.76 -9.47
C LYS A 33 9.84 -9.96 -8.65
N ILE A 34 8.65 -9.76 -9.21
CA ILE A 34 7.49 -9.14 -8.57
C ILE A 34 6.30 -10.09 -8.73
N THR A 35 5.77 -10.60 -7.63
CA THR A 35 4.52 -11.37 -7.65
C THR A 35 3.36 -10.43 -7.29
N ALA A 36 2.51 -10.17 -8.27
CA ALA A 36 1.29 -9.39 -8.08
C ALA A 36 0.13 -10.32 -7.79
N VAL A 37 -0.41 -10.29 -6.57
CA VAL A 37 -1.60 -11.04 -6.22
C VAL A 37 -2.83 -10.28 -6.69
N VAL A 38 -3.60 -10.88 -7.58
CA VAL A 38 -4.73 -10.24 -8.26
C VAL A 38 -5.96 -11.15 -8.26
N ARG A 39 -7.16 -10.58 -8.31
CA ARG A 39 -8.40 -11.37 -8.44
C ARG A 39 -8.68 -11.83 -9.86
N GLN A 40 -8.17 -11.10 -10.82
CA GLN A 40 -8.29 -11.38 -12.25
C GLN A 40 -7.01 -10.89 -12.92
N GLU A 41 -6.61 -11.51 -14.04
CA GLU A 41 -5.46 -11.06 -14.81
C GLU A 41 -5.61 -9.57 -15.22
N ASP A 42 -4.55 -8.81 -15.01
CA ASP A 42 -4.42 -7.42 -15.45
C ASP A 42 -3.44 -7.35 -16.63
N ILE A 43 -3.91 -6.83 -17.77
CA ILE A 43 -3.16 -6.79 -19.02
C ILE A 43 -1.92 -5.88 -18.88
N GLU A 44 -2.03 -4.77 -18.15
CA GLU A 44 -0.92 -3.83 -17.95
C GLU A 44 0.20 -4.47 -17.11
N LEU A 45 -0.15 -5.23 -16.09
CA LEU A 45 0.81 -5.99 -15.28
C LEU A 45 1.47 -7.11 -16.10
N LYS A 46 0.73 -7.78 -16.99
CA LYS A 46 1.23 -8.86 -17.85
C LYS A 46 2.32 -8.40 -18.84
N GLN A 47 2.33 -7.13 -19.19
CA GLN A 47 3.33 -6.56 -20.11
C GLN A 47 4.69 -6.27 -19.45
N ARG A 48 4.81 -6.40 -18.13
CA ARG A 48 6.04 -6.13 -17.38
C ARG A 48 6.87 -7.40 -17.22
N SER A 49 8.14 -7.31 -17.61
CA SER A 49 9.01 -8.49 -17.72
C SER A 49 9.32 -9.17 -16.38
N LYS A 50 9.29 -8.44 -15.27
CA LYS A 50 9.58 -8.96 -13.94
C LYS A 50 8.33 -9.34 -13.15
N VAL A 51 7.13 -9.11 -13.71
CA VAL A 51 5.87 -9.32 -13.00
C VAL A 51 5.26 -10.67 -13.36
N GLU A 52 5.05 -11.47 -12.33
CA GLU A 52 4.19 -12.66 -12.37
C GLU A 52 2.89 -12.36 -11.63
N GLN A 53 1.77 -12.80 -12.19
CA GLN A 53 0.48 -12.63 -11.54
C GLN A 53 0.05 -13.94 -10.87
N LEU A 54 -0.21 -13.88 -9.57
CA LEU A 54 -0.89 -14.92 -8.83
C LEU A 54 -2.38 -14.58 -8.78
N VAL A 55 -3.20 -15.34 -9.51
CA VAL A 55 -4.64 -15.09 -9.61
C VAL A 55 -5.37 -15.89 -8.54
N LEU A 56 -6.02 -15.20 -7.60
CA LEU A 56 -6.81 -15.77 -6.53
C LEU A 56 -8.13 -14.99 -6.40
N ASP A 57 -9.26 -15.70 -6.46
CA ASP A 57 -10.60 -15.11 -6.30
C ASP A 57 -10.77 -14.50 -4.89
N ASP A 58 -10.22 -15.19 -3.89
CA ASP A 58 -10.20 -14.77 -2.49
C ASP A 58 -8.74 -14.74 -1.99
N PHE A 59 -8.30 -13.58 -1.50
CA PHE A 59 -6.94 -13.40 -0.98
C PHE A 59 -6.72 -14.09 0.38
N LEU A 60 -7.77 -14.54 1.06
CA LEU A 60 -7.66 -15.38 2.24
C LEU A 60 -7.20 -16.81 1.92
N LEU A 61 -7.18 -17.19 0.63
CA LEU A 61 -6.61 -18.47 0.16
C LEU A 61 -5.08 -18.42 -0.02
N LEU A 62 -4.47 -17.23 0.07
CA LEU A 62 -3.01 -17.09 0.02
C LEU A 62 -2.39 -17.88 1.17
N ASN A 63 -1.32 -18.59 0.92
CA ASN A 63 -0.68 -19.45 1.90
C ASN A 63 0.85 -19.31 1.91
N ASP A 64 1.52 -19.94 2.87
CA ASP A 64 2.96 -19.86 3.08
C ASP A 64 3.78 -20.23 1.84
N GLN A 65 3.32 -21.19 1.02
CA GLN A 65 4.02 -21.61 -0.20
C GLN A 65 4.01 -20.51 -1.26
N ASP A 66 2.90 -19.75 -1.34
CA ASP A 66 2.73 -18.65 -2.29
C ASP A 66 3.65 -17.46 -2.00
N VAL A 67 4.03 -17.30 -0.73
CA VAL A 67 4.82 -16.14 -0.25
C VAL A 67 6.22 -16.49 0.24
N HIS A 68 6.63 -17.74 0.09
CA HIS A 68 7.93 -18.20 0.57
C HIS A 68 9.10 -17.50 -0.14
N GLY A 69 10.07 -17.04 0.64
CA GLY A 69 11.35 -16.52 0.15
C GLY A 69 11.30 -15.09 -0.41
N PHE A 70 10.20 -14.33 -0.21
CA PHE A 70 10.19 -12.92 -0.58
C PHE A 70 11.00 -12.08 0.41
N SER A 71 11.82 -11.17 -0.12
CA SER A 71 12.56 -10.20 0.70
C SER A 71 11.64 -9.06 1.19
N HIS A 72 10.62 -8.71 0.40
CA HIS A 72 9.69 -7.63 0.70
C HIS A 72 8.25 -8.00 0.35
N ALA A 73 7.34 -7.60 1.23
CA ALA A 73 5.90 -7.74 1.05
C ALA A 73 5.25 -6.35 1.10
N PHE A 74 4.44 -6.03 0.10
CA PHE A 74 3.79 -4.73 -0.01
C PHE A 74 2.28 -4.89 0.00
N SER A 75 1.60 -4.23 0.93
CA SER A 75 0.16 -4.10 0.92
C SER A 75 -0.25 -2.69 0.47
N CYS A 76 -0.80 -2.63 -0.75
CA CYS A 76 -1.51 -1.48 -1.29
C CYS A 76 -3.03 -1.72 -1.33
N LEU A 77 -3.49 -2.79 -0.65
CA LEU A 77 -4.89 -3.16 -0.64
C LEU A 77 -5.67 -2.26 0.32
N GLY A 78 -6.76 -1.72 -0.17
CA GLY A 78 -7.70 -0.95 0.61
C GLY A 78 -8.86 -0.46 -0.23
N SER A 79 -9.94 -0.12 0.43
CA SER A 79 -11.17 0.34 -0.20
C SER A 79 -11.65 1.66 0.44
N THR A 80 -12.82 2.10 0.04
CA THR A 80 -13.62 3.07 0.77
C THR A 80 -14.91 2.39 1.18
N GLN A 81 -15.54 2.84 2.26
CA GLN A 81 -16.82 2.25 2.69
C GLN A 81 -17.88 2.27 1.57
N LYS A 82 -17.87 3.32 0.74
CA LYS A 82 -18.76 3.45 -0.44
C LYS A 82 -18.49 2.35 -1.48
N LYS A 83 -17.22 2.05 -1.76
CA LYS A 83 -16.83 1.00 -2.73
C LYS A 83 -17.07 -0.41 -2.19
N ALA A 84 -16.79 -0.62 -0.92
CA ALA A 84 -17.03 -1.91 -0.28
C ALA A 84 -18.54 -2.23 -0.19
N GLY A 85 -19.39 -1.21 -0.14
CA GLY A 85 -20.85 -1.35 -0.10
C GLY A 85 -21.41 -1.55 1.31
N SER A 86 -20.64 -2.11 2.25
CA SER A 86 -21.01 -2.21 3.66
C SER A 86 -19.81 -2.06 4.58
N LYS A 87 -20.06 -1.92 5.89
CA LYS A 87 -19.00 -1.86 6.90
C LYS A 87 -18.28 -3.20 7.04
N GLU A 88 -19.02 -4.29 6.97
CA GLU A 88 -18.50 -5.65 7.07
C GLU A 88 -17.56 -5.96 5.90
N LYS A 89 -17.98 -5.66 4.67
CA LYS A 89 -17.12 -5.81 3.48
C LYS A 89 -15.91 -4.90 3.51
N PHE A 90 -16.07 -3.68 4.03
CA PHE A 90 -14.93 -2.79 4.23
C PHE A 90 -13.94 -3.39 5.23
N TYR A 91 -14.43 -3.91 6.37
CA TYR A 91 -13.59 -4.54 7.39
C TYR A 91 -12.86 -5.77 6.83
N ALA A 92 -13.57 -6.62 6.08
CA ALA A 92 -12.95 -7.77 5.42
C ALA A 92 -11.79 -7.37 4.48
N ILE A 93 -11.97 -6.33 3.66
CA ILE A 93 -10.94 -5.88 2.73
C ILE A 93 -9.80 -5.15 3.44
N ASP A 94 -10.13 -4.19 4.32
CA ASP A 94 -9.15 -3.25 4.88
C ASP A 94 -8.49 -3.76 6.16
N PHE A 95 -9.06 -4.77 6.83
CA PHE A 95 -8.47 -5.43 8.00
C PHE A 95 -8.16 -6.90 7.72
N GLU A 96 -9.17 -7.77 7.50
CA GLU A 96 -8.97 -9.23 7.54
C GLU A 96 -7.98 -9.73 6.47
N ILE A 97 -8.10 -9.29 5.23
CA ILE A 97 -7.17 -9.69 4.15
C ILE A 97 -5.76 -9.16 4.44
N ASN A 98 -5.63 -7.92 4.93
CA ASN A 98 -4.32 -7.36 5.24
C ASN A 98 -3.67 -8.03 6.46
N ALA A 99 -4.44 -8.39 7.47
CA ALA A 99 -3.99 -9.13 8.63
C ALA A 99 -3.51 -10.53 8.22
N HIS A 100 -4.33 -11.27 7.49
CA HIS A 100 -3.97 -12.58 6.93
C HIS A 100 -2.68 -12.50 6.09
N PHE A 101 -2.56 -11.51 5.20
CA PHE A 101 -1.35 -11.32 4.41
C PHE A 101 -0.11 -11.10 5.29
N ALA A 102 -0.24 -10.36 6.38
CA ALA A 102 0.85 -10.12 7.30
C ALA A 102 1.25 -11.37 8.09
N ASP A 103 0.27 -12.18 8.52
CA ASP A 103 0.49 -13.42 9.28
C ASP A 103 1.41 -14.39 8.55
N LEU A 104 1.32 -14.45 7.22
CA LEU A 104 2.16 -15.30 6.37
C LEU A 104 3.66 -14.99 6.45
N PHE A 105 4.04 -13.84 7.00
CA PHE A 105 5.44 -13.42 7.11
C PHE A 105 5.99 -13.46 8.55
N GLU A 106 5.20 -13.88 9.53
CA GLU A 106 5.58 -13.80 10.94
C GLU A 106 6.88 -14.56 11.27
N THR A 107 7.13 -15.66 10.57
CA THR A 107 8.34 -16.49 10.78
C THR A 107 9.43 -16.27 9.73
N THR A 108 9.37 -15.19 8.98
CA THR A 108 10.29 -14.89 7.88
C THR A 108 11.08 -13.61 8.13
N ASP A 109 12.15 -13.41 7.37
CA ASP A 109 12.93 -12.15 7.39
C ASP A 109 12.35 -11.07 6.47
N THR A 110 11.12 -11.27 5.98
CA THR A 110 10.46 -10.38 5.03
C THR A 110 10.16 -9.03 5.67
N HIS A 111 10.47 -7.95 4.96
CA HIS A 111 10.05 -6.59 5.34
C HIS A 111 8.64 -6.31 4.81
N LEU A 112 7.68 -6.13 5.70
CA LEU A 112 6.29 -5.78 5.33
C LEU A 112 6.11 -4.26 5.28
N ILE A 113 5.58 -3.76 4.17
CA ILE A 113 5.25 -2.35 3.96
C ILE A 113 3.76 -2.19 3.69
N LEU A 114 3.04 -1.48 4.55
CA LEU A 114 1.59 -1.27 4.48
C LEU A 114 1.24 0.17 4.14
N VAL A 115 0.35 0.37 3.19
CA VAL A 115 -0.34 1.66 2.97
C VAL A 115 -1.57 1.74 3.89
N SER A 116 -1.46 2.58 4.90
CA SER A 116 -2.54 2.92 5.83
C SER A 116 -3.19 4.27 5.43
N ALA A 117 -3.54 5.10 6.38
CA ALA A 117 -4.12 6.41 6.13
C ALA A 117 -3.76 7.42 7.23
N MET A 118 -3.63 8.69 6.85
CA MET A 118 -3.57 9.77 7.83
C MET A 118 -4.84 9.74 8.70
N GLY A 119 -4.66 9.77 10.02
CA GLY A 119 -5.74 9.68 10.98
C GLY A 119 -6.10 8.27 11.42
N ALA A 120 -5.35 7.24 11.01
CA ALA A 120 -5.47 5.89 11.54
C ALA A 120 -5.30 5.90 13.06
N ASN A 121 -6.32 5.41 13.78
CA ASN A 121 -6.36 5.37 15.23
C ASN A 121 -7.46 4.41 15.68
N ALA A 122 -7.10 3.34 16.37
CA ALA A 122 -8.03 2.29 16.84
C ALA A 122 -9.13 2.84 17.77
N ASN A 123 -8.90 3.97 18.44
CA ASN A 123 -9.89 4.63 19.30
C ASN A 123 -10.74 5.69 18.55
N SER A 124 -10.62 5.81 17.24
CA SER A 124 -11.35 6.80 16.46
C SER A 124 -12.86 6.51 16.44
N LYS A 125 -13.67 7.57 16.57
CA LYS A 125 -15.11 7.50 16.32
C LYS A 125 -15.46 7.34 14.83
N ILE A 126 -14.52 7.70 13.95
CA ILE A 126 -14.66 7.54 12.51
C ILE A 126 -14.30 6.10 12.16
N PHE A 127 -15.27 5.33 11.64
CA PHE A 127 -15.12 3.90 11.36
C PHE A 127 -13.91 3.57 10.48
N TYR A 128 -13.71 4.32 9.40
CA TYR A 128 -12.55 4.17 8.50
C TYR A 128 -11.22 4.27 9.27
N ASN A 129 -11.05 5.35 10.05
CA ASN A 129 -9.82 5.59 10.80
C ASN A 129 -9.60 4.54 11.89
N ARG A 130 -10.71 4.05 12.48
CA ARG A 130 -10.65 3.00 13.50
C ARG A 130 -10.13 1.70 12.91
N VAL A 131 -10.71 1.23 11.80
CA VAL A 131 -10.28 -0.02 11.14
C VAL A 131 -8.81 0.05 10.72
N LYS A 132 -8.37 1.19 10.14
CA LYS A 132 -6.95 1.37 9.81
C LYS A 132 -6.06 1.34 11.05
N GLY A 133 -6.47 1.97 12.15
CA GLY A 133 -5.72 1.94 13.41
C GLY A 133 -5.72 0.55 14.08
N GLU A 134 -6.82 -0.20 14.00
CA GLU A 134 -6.89 -1.58 14.47
C GLU A 134 -5.90 -2.48 13.71
N LEU A 135 -5.83 -2.34 12.38
CA LEU A 135 -4.86 -3.07 11.57
C LEU A 135 -3.40 -2.71 11.94
N GLU A 136 -3.08 -1.43 12.11
CA GLU A 136 -1.74 -1.01 12.52
C GLU A 136 -1.33 -1.59 13.88
N ASN A 137 -2.25 -1.59 14.86
CA ASN A 137 -2.02 -2.19 16.17
C ASN A 137 -1.82 -3.71 16.05
N TYR A 138 -2.61 -4.37 15.21
CA TYR A 138 -2.47 -5.79 14.94
C TYR A 138 -1.09 -6.11 14.39
N LEU A 139 -0.66 -5.41 13.33
CA LEU A 139 0.67 -5.61 12.73
C LEU A 139 1.80 -5.37 13.75
N GLN A 140 1.66 -4.36 14.61
CA GLN A 140 2.66 -4.07 15.63
C GLN A 140 2.77 -5.21 16.67
N SER A 141 1.69 -5.97 16.90
CA SER A 141 1.69 -7.10 17.83
C SER A 141 2.30 -8.39 17.25
N LEU A 142 2.45 -8.47 15.92
CA LEU A 142 3.05 -9.62 15.25
C LEU A 142 4.57 -9.70 15.45
N GLY A 143 5.10 -10.91 15.32
CA GLY A 143 6.53 -11.20 15.41
C GLY A 143 7.36 -10.84 14.18
N LEU A 144 6.81 -10.06 13.23
CA LEU A 144 7.44 -9.71 11.96
C LEU A 144 8.85 -9.13 12.12
N ALA A 145 9.75 -9.48 11.22
CA ALA A 145 11.14 -9.02 11.24
C ALA A 145 11.23 -7.49 11.09
N ARG A 146 10.42 -6.92 10.16
CA ARG A 146 10.36 -5.47 9.94
C ARG A 146 9.02 -5.05 9.36
N ILE A 147 8.52 -3.90 9.84
CA ILE A 147 7.24 -3.32 9.43
C ILE A 147 7.43 -1.82 9.15
N SER A 148 6.93 -1.38 7.99
CA SER A 148 6.76 0.03 7.65
C SER A 148 5.29 0.34 7.42
N ILE A 149 4.78 1.35 8.10
CA ILE A 149 3.42 1.84 7.90
C ILE A 149 3.47 3.23 7.27
N ILE A 150 2.83 3.40 6.11
CA ILE A 150 2.77 4.68 5.41
C ILE A 150 1.39 5.26 5.56
N ARG A 151 1.29 6.48 6.10
CA ARG A 151 0.04 7.21 6.35
C ARG A 151 -0.13 8.39 5.39
N PRO A 152 -0.51 8.16 4.12
CA PRO A 152 -0.78 9.25 3.19
C PRO A 152 -2.02 10.04 3.62
N SER A 153 -2.07 11.31 3.22
CA SER A 153 -3.28 12.12 3.23
C SER A 153 -4.18 11.75 2.04
N LEU A 154 -4.92 12.70 1.50
CA LEU A 154 -5.73 12.47 0.30
C LEU A 154 -4.83 12.10 -0.89
N LEU A 155 -5.13 10.97 -1.53
CA LEU A 155 -4.43 10.53 -2.74
C LEU A 155 -4.99 11.24 -3.96
N LEU A 156 -4.10 11.88 -4.71
CA LEU A 156 -4.37 12.44 -6.02
C LEU A 156 -4.06 11.38 -7.09
N GLY A 157 -4.97 11.17 -8.03
CA GLY A 157 -4.76 10.26 -9.16
C GLY A 157 -6.03 10.09 -9.98
N GLU A 158 -5.86 9.86 -11.27
CA GLU A 158 -6.95 9.47 -12.15
C GLU A 158 -7.33 8.02 -11.84
N ARG A 159 -8.47 7.83 -11.20
CA ARG A 159 -9.12 6.53 -11.16
C ARG A 159 -10.04 6.46 -12.38
N ASN A 160 -9.88 5.44 -13.22
CA ASN A 160 -10.71 5.14 -14.40
C ASN A 160 -12.17 4.78 -14.04
N GLU A 161 -12.77 5.46 -13.08
CA GLU A 161 -14.15 5.25 -12.66
C GLU A 161 -14.92 6.56 -12.80
N GLN A 162 -15.99 6.52 -13.60
CA GLN A 162 -16.94 7.61 -13.83
C GLN A 162 -17.44 8.22 -12.50
N ARG A 163 -16.91 9.39 -12.15
CA ARG A 163 -17.39 10.22 -11.04
C ARG A 163 -17.73 11.59 -11.58
N THR A 164 -19.00 11.81 -11.86
CA THR A 164 -19.53 12.97 -12.56
C THR A 164 -19.53 14.29 -11.77
N PHE A 165 -19.34 14.28 -10.45
CA PHE A 165 -19.34 15.52 -9.63
C PHE A 165 -18.12 15.67 -8.70
N GLU A 166 -17.46 14.57 -8.31
CA GLU A 166 -16.24 14.63 -7.49
C GLU A 166 -15.00 15.01 -8.32
N ASP A 167 -15.01 14.77 -9.64
CA ASP A 167 -13.89 15.08 -10.54
C ASP A 167 -13.61 16.58 -10.67
N LEU A 168 -14.64 17.42 -10.61
CA LEU A 168 -14.48 18.87 -10.68
C LEU A 168 -13.78 19.40 -9.42
N GLY A 169 -14.15 18.85 -8.25
CA GLY A 169 -13.51 19.17 -6.97
C GLY A 169 -12.06 18.70 -6.91
N GLN A 170 -11.77 17.50 -7.41
CA GLN A 170 -10.40 16.97 -7.44
C GLN A 170 -9.48 17.75 -8.40
N LYS A 171 -9.96 18.12 -9.60
CA LYS A 171 -9.17 18.92 -10.56
C LYS A 171 -8.88 20.34 -10.05
N VAL A 172 -9.85 20.95 -9.39
CA VAL A 172 -9.67 22.27 -8.73
C VAL A 172 -8.69 22.12 -7.57
N PHE A 173 -8.82 21.07 -6.75
CA PHE A 173 -7.94 20.82 -5.63
C PHE A 173 -6.51 20.43 -6.08
N GLN A 174 -6.36 19.70 -7.18
CA GLN A 174 -5.04 19.44 -7.81
C GLN A 174 -4.34 20.74 -8.20
N LYS A 175 -5.04 21.67 -8.84
CA LYS A 175 -4.47 22.98 -9.20
C LYS A 175 -4.10 23.81 -7.97
N LEU A 176 -4.92 23.78 -6.93
CA LEU A 176 -4.66 24.49 -5.69
C LEU A 176 -3.55 23.83 -4.84
N SER A 177 -3.36 22.51 -4.95
CA SER A 177 -2.33 21.79 -4.19
C SER A 177 -0.90 22.25 -4.50
N HIS A 178 -0.66 22.82 -5.70
CA HIS A 178 0.64 23.42 -6.06
C HIS A 178 0.97 24.66 -5.23
N PHE A 179 -0.03 25.36 -4.72
CA PHE A 179 0.14 26.53 -3.87
C PHE A 179 0.22 26.20 -2.38
N ILE A 180 -0.06 24.93 -1.99
CA ILE A 180 0.02 24.49 -0.61
C ILE A 180 1.49 24.15 -0.29
N PRO A 181 2.11 24.76 0.74
CA PRO A 181 3.49 24.46 1.11
C PRO A 181 3.70 22.98 1.45
N ASN A 182 4.87 22.43 1.15
CA ASN A 182 5.23 21.04 1.50
C ASN A 182 5.34 20.81 3.02
N THR A 183 5.29 21.87 3.82
CA THR A 183 5.23 21.79 5.28
C THR A 183 3.81 21.53 5.81
N PHE A 184 2.79 21.61 4.95
CA PHE A 184 1.41 21.41 5.37
C PHE A 184 1.07 19.91 5.38
N LYS A 185 0.94 19.35 6.57
CA LYS A 185 0.76 17.90 6.78
C LYS A 185 -0.44 17.27 6.05
N TYR A 186 -1.47 18.06 5.73
CA TYR A 186 -2.66 17.59 4.99
C TYR A 186 -2.59 17.81 3.49
N LYS A 187 -1.47 18.29 2.96
CA LYS A 187 -1.29 18.44 1.52
C LYS A 187 -1.51 17.09 0.85
N PRO A 188 -2.35 17.00 -0.19
CA PRO A 188 -2.53 15.79 -0.96
C PRO A 188 -1.22 15.32 -1.59
N VAL A 189 -1.10 13.99 -1.73
CA VAL A 189 0.06 13.35 -2.35
C VAL A 189 -0.39 12.50 -3.52
N THR A 190 0.50 12.27 -4.50
CA THR A 190 0.22 11.39 -5.63
C THR A 190 0.53 9.94 -5.29
N ALA A 191 -0.02 9.02 -6.09
CA ALA A 191 0.31 7.60 -5.97
C ALA A 191 1.80 7.32 -6.20
N GLU A 192 2.41 8.07 -7.13
CA GLU A 192 3.83 7.98 -7.45
C GLU A 192 4.70 8.39 -6.26
N GLN A 193 4.32 9.45 -5.54
CA GLN A 193 5.03 9.88 -4.32
C GLN A 193 4.93 8.81 -3.22
N VAL A 194 3.74 8.24 -3.00
CA VAL A 194 3.56 7.15 -2.04
C VAL A 194 4.39 5.94 -2.43
N ALA A 195 4.32 5.50 -3.68
CA ALA A 195 5.09 4.37 -4.19
C ALA A 195 6.60 4.61 -4.08
N HIS A 196 7.06 5.83 -4.40
CA HIS A 196 8.47 6.21 -4.24
C HIS A 196 8.93 6.10 -2.78
N THR A 197 8.14 6.64 -1.86
CA THR A 197 8.42 6.50 -0.41
C THR A 197 8.44 5.03 0.00
N MET A 198 7.51 4.19 -0.49
CA MET A 198 7.51 2.75 -0.20
C MET A 198 8.81 2.07 -0.63
N VAL A 199 9.29 2.37 -1.83
CA VAL A 199 10.56 1.83 -2.34
C VAL A 199 11.75 2.35 -1.54
N GLU A 200 11.79 3.64 -1.25
CA GLU A 200 12.87 4.27 -0.47
C GLU A 200 12.99 3.65 0.94
N ILE A 201 11.87 3.57 1.67
CA ILE A 201 11.89 3.04 3.04
C ILE A 201 12.16 1.52 3.06
N ALA A 202 11.69 0.78 2.06
CA ALA A 202 12.01 -0.63 1.91
C ALA A 202 13.53 -0.88 1.83
N GLN A 203 14.27 0.08 1.28
CA GLN A 203 15.73 0.01 1.16
C GLN A 203 16.50 0.63 2.34
N THR A 204 15.88 1.53 3.09
CA THR A 204 16.61 2.38 4.06
C THR A 204 16.20 2.19 5.52
N GLN A 205 15.01 1.65 5.82
CA GLN A 205 14.57 1.44 7.20
C GLN A 205 15.47 0.42 7.92
N THR A 206 15.91 0.78 9.11
CA THR A 206 16.71 -0.09 10.01
C THR A 206 15.90 -0.58 11.21
N ASP A 207 14.95 0.22 11.66
CA ASP A 207 14.14 -0.10 12.83
C ASP A 207 13.11 -1.20 12.55
N LYS A 208 12.77 -1.97 13.56
CA LYS A 208 11.81 -3.08 13.44
C LYS A 208 10.42 -2.58 13.06
N PHE A 209 10.00 -1.41 13.57
CA PHE A 209 8.68 -0.83 13.32
C PHE A 209 8.80 0.67 13.17
N GLU A 210 8.27 1.22 12.07
CA GLU A 210 8.26 2.67 11.84
C GLU A 210 6.98 3.11 11.10
N ILE A 211 6.48 4.29 11.47
CA ILE A 211 5.34 4.94 10.82
C ILE A 211 5.82 6.19 10.08
N TYR A 212 5.53 6.23 8.79
CA TYR A 212 5.89 7.34 7.91
C TYR A 212 4.65 8.18 7.60
N ASP A 213 4.67 9.39 8.08
CA ASP A 213 3.56 10.33 7.91
C ASP A 213 3.56 11.00 6.52
N ASN A 214 2.53 11.79 6.28
CA ASN A 214 2.37 12.49 5.01
C ASN A 214 3.47 13.53 4.71
N LEU A 215 4.11 14.09 5.74
CA LEU A 215 5.24 15.01 5.53
C LEU A 215 6.46 14.27 4.97
N ARG A 216 6.70 13.04 5.45
CA ARG A 216 7.77 12.21 4.90
C ARG A 216 7.52 11.89 3.43
N ILE A 217 6.26 11.57 3.05
CA ILE A 217 5.87 11.29 1.66
C ILE A 217 6.07 12.51 0.76
N GLN A 218 5.72 13.70 1.23
CA GLN A 218 5.91 14.95 0.47
C GLN A 218 7.37 15.29 0.21
N ASN A 219 8.27 14.88 1.10
CA ASN A 219 9.71 15.19 1.06
C ASN A 219 10.57 14.05 0.50
N SER A 220 9.98 12.92 0.13
CA SER A 220 10.62 11.83 -0.60
C SER A 220 10.94 12.32 -2.03
N LYS A 221 12.21 12.19 -2.46
CA LYS A 221 12.73 12.75 -3.74
C LYS A 221 13.09 11.64 -4.70
#